data_cabb5fb825b3c12f04fd481e0b532267
#
_entry.id   cabb5fb825b3c12f04fd481e0b532267
#
_cell.length_a   1.000
_cell.length_b   1.000
_cell.length_c   1.000
_cell.angle_alpha   90.00
_cell.angle_beta   90.00
_cell.angle_gamma   90.00
#
_symmetry.space_group_name_H-M   'P 1'
#
loop_
_entity.id
_entity.type
_entity.pdbx_description
1 polymer ?
#
loop_
_entity_poly.entity_id
_entity_poly.type
_entity_poly.pdbx_seq_one_letter_code
_entity_poly.pdbx_strand_id
1 'polypeptide(L)'
;GTTLFNNGLMVPLGVSFIQETTVFREYGPLSGSTMRLSYEGAPKVGNSLSRQTTDADARYYVRLGANGVFAVRGYGFRSWGTAPGYTFFGGNSEMRGYQYREFLGHKGFYANAELRFPLINAMATPIGILGGIRGVFFFNVGGAALNDQTFKIWDNKAQTIPAIVASGQTTRPAQTISGFRLV
;
A
#
# COMPACT_ATOMS: atom_id res chain seq x y z
N GLY A 1 -28.85 14.59 2.00
CA GLY A 1 -28.14 13.40 2.46
C GLY A 1 -27.38 12.79 1.30
N THR A 2 -26.06 12.87 1.32
CA THR A 2 -25.17 12.16 0.38
C THR A 2 -25.15 10.71 0.79
N THR A 3 -25.81 9.84 0.04
CA THR A 3 -25.68 8.40 0.23
C THR A 3 -24.26 7.99 -0.15
N LEU A 4 -23.54 7.40 0.79
CA LEU A 4 -22.18 6.85 0.57
C LEU A 4 -22.17 5.65 -0.39
N PHE A 5 -23.35 5.16 -0.79
CA PHE A 5 -23.50 4.00 -1.66
C PHE A 5 -24.21 4.40 -2.95
N ASN A 6 -23.55 4.17 -4.06
CA ASN A 6 -24.17 4.27 -5.38
C ASN A 6 -24.96 2.99 -5.66
N ASN A 7 -26.29 3.11 -5.79
CA ASN A 7 -27.13 2.00 -6.21
C ASN A 7 -27.16 1.97 -7.75
N GLY A 8 -26.79 0.85 -8.34
CA GLY A 8 -26.81 0.67 -9.78
C GLY A 8 -26.14 -0.62 -10.22
N LEU A 9 -26.45 -1.06 -11.42
CA LEU A 9 -25.78 -2.20 -12.06
C LEU A 9 -24.37 -1.78 -12.51
N MET A 10 -23.39 -2.65 -12.31
CA MET A 10 -22.04 -2.51 -12.81
C MET A 10 -21.59 -3.86 -13.36
N VAL A 11 -21.01 -3.87 -14.55
CA VAL A 11 -20.48 -5.09 -15.18
C VAL A 11 -18.98 -4.85 -15.46
N PRO A 12 -18.10 -5.25 -14.51
CA PRO A 12 -16.67 -5.09 -14.70
C PRO A 12 -16.09 -6.20 -15.59
N LEU A 13 -15.12 -5.82 -16.41
CA LEU A 13 -14.22 -6.70 -17.14
C LEU A 13 -12.79 -6.31 -16.77
N GLY A 14 -11.94 -7.30 -16.55
CA GLY A 14 -10.57 -7.04 -16.12
C GLY A 14 -9.55 -7.94 -16.79
N VAL A 15 -8.33 -7.44 -16.88
CA VAL A 15 -7.15 -8.16 -17.33
C VAL A 15 -6.03 -7.93 -16.32
N SER A 16 -5.25 -8.97 -16.05
CA SER A 16 -4.10 -8.89 -15.17
C SER A 16 -2.91 -9.56 -15.84
N PHE A 17 -1.77 -8.88 -15.78
CA PHE A 17 -0.46 -9.41 -16.16
C PHE A 17 0.36 -9.65 -14.91
N ILE A 18 0.92 -10.85 -14.77
CA ILE A 18 1.74 -11.23 -13.62
C ILE A 18 3.04 -11.83 -14.15
N GLN A 19 4.16 -11.32 -13.67
CA GLN A 19 5.49 -11.86 -13.87
C GLN A 19 6.12 -12.15 -12.51
N GLU A 20 6.61 -13.38 -12.33
CA GLU A 20 7.24 -13.83 -11.09
C GLU A 20 8.56 -14.54 -11.41
N THR A 21 9.67 -13.98 -10.94
CA THR A 21 11.01 -14.57 -11.04
C THR A 21 11.70 -14.64 -9.67
N THR A 22 10.93 -14.41 -8.60
CA THR A 22 11.46 -14.34 -7.25
C THR A 22 11.92 -15.71 -6.75
N VAL A 23 13.15 -15.78 -6.29
CA VAL A 23 13.71 -16.96 -5.63
C VAL A 23 13.53 -16.81 -4.13
N PHE A 24 12.79 -17.74 -3.53
CA PHE A 24 12.53 -17.79 -2.10
C PHE A 24 13.50 -18.76 -1.41
N ARG A 25 13.86 -18.44 -0.16
CA ARG A 25 14.53 -19.32 0.78
C ARG A 25 13.81 -19.29 2.11
N GLU A 26 14.31 -20.05 3.11
CA GLU A 26 13.71 -20.22 4.44
C GLU A 26 13.20 -18.92 5.10
N TYR A 27 13.84 -17.80 4.81
CA TYR A 27 13.52 -16.51 5.44
C TYR A 27 12.88 -15.50 4.49
N GLY A 28 12.34 -15.96 3.36
CA GLY A 28 11.62 -15.12 2.40
C GLY A 28 12.39 -14.91 1.07
N PRO A 29 12.02 -13.88 0.31
CA PRO A 29 12.61 -13.63 -1.00
C PRO A 29 14.08 -13.24 -0.88
N LEU A 30 14.92 -13.86 -1.71
CA LEU A 30 16.36 -13.65 -1.75
C LEU A 30 16.83 -12.84 -2.95
N SER A 31 16.26 -13.10 -4.13
CA SER A 31 16.60 -12.42 -5.39
C SER A 31 15.46 -12.54 -6.39
N GLY A 32 15.52 -11.75 -7.45
CA GLY A 32 14.52 -11.77 -8.51
C GLY A 32 13.53 -10.64 -8.43
N SER A 33 12.43 -10.76 -9.17
CA SER A 33 11.41 -9.72 -9.26
C SER A 33 10.01 -10.31 -9.37
N THR A 34 9.05 -9.58 -8.84
CA THR A 34 7.62 -9.80 -9.05
C THR A 34 7.02 -8.52 -9.62
N MET A 35 6.22 -8.63 -10.66
CA MET A 35 5.45 -7.53 -11.20
C MET A 35 4.03 -7.99 -11.45
N ARG A 36 3.07 -7.21 -10.95
CA ARG A 36 1.64 -7.36 -11.26
C ARG A 36 1.11 -6.04 -11.78
N LEU A 37 0.45 -6.09 -12.91
CA LEU A 37 -0.27 -4.99 -13.50
C LEU A 37 -1.69 -5.45 -13.79
N SER A 38 -2.69 -4.75 -13.27
CA SER A 38 -4.10 -5.07 -13.44
C SER A 38 -4.86 -3.86 -13.96
N TYR A 39 -5.82 -4.13 -14.81
CA TYR A 39 -6.79 -3.16 -15.28
C TYR A 39 -8.19 -3.77 -15.20
N GLU A 40 -9.12 -3.04 -14.62
CA GLU A 40 -10.55 -3.37 -14.56
C GLU A 40 -11.35 -2.20 -15.11
N GLY A 41 -12.22 -2.46 -16.05
CA GLY A 41 -13.11 -1.48 -16.66
C GLY A 41 -14.56 -1.92 -16.60
N ALA A 42 -15.43 -1.06 -16.07
CA ALA A 42 -16.88 -1.17 -16.16
C ALA A 42 -17.38 0.04 -16.99
N PRO A 43 -17.69 -0.15 -18.28
CA PRO A 43 -18.19 0.93 -19.13
C PRO A 43 -19.59 1.36 -18.70
N LYS A 44 -19.92 2.63 -18.94
CA LYS A 44 -21.29 3.12 -18.74
C LYS A 44 -22.19 2.64 -19.86
N VAL A 45 -23.19 1.82 -19.53
CA VAL A 45 -24.22 1.36 -20.47
C VAL A 45 -25.57 1.78 -19.93
N GLY A 46 -26.25 2.72 -20.58
CA GLY A 46 -27.50 3.30 -20.13
C GLY A 46 -27.36 3.96 -18.75
N ASN A 47 -28.12 3.49 -17.77
CA ASN A 47 -28.09 3.97 -16.39
C ASN A 47 -27.08 3.23 -15.48
N SER A 48 -26.19 2.40 -16.05
CA SER A 48 -25.20 1.68 -15.26
C SER A 48 -24.12 2.61 -14.69
N LEU A 49 -23.52 2.17 -13.61
CA LEU A 49 -22.35 2.83 -13.01
C LEU A 49 -21.10 2.50 -13.83
N SER A 50 -20.23 3.49 -14.01
CA SER A 50 -18.94 3.27 -14.64
C SER A 50 -17.82 3.34 -13.63
N ARG A 51 -16.84 2.44 -13.77
CA ARG A 51 -15.60 2.44 -13.01
C ARG A 51 -14.47 1.95 -13.88
N GLN A 52 -13.34 2.58 -13.77
CA GLN A 52 -12.09 2.10 -14.32
C GLN A 52 -11.06 2.11 -13.21
N THR A 53 -10.33 1.03 -13.08
CA THR A 53 -9.34 0.84 -12.02
C THR A 53 -8.07 0.26 -12.63
N THR A 54 -6.94 0.83 -12.28
CA THR A 54 -5.62 0.31 -12.62
C THR A 54 -4.83 0.17 -11.35
N ASP A 55 -4.18 -0.96 -11.14
CA ASP A 55 -3.19 -1.16 -10.09
C ASP A 55 -1.91 -1.80 -10.63
N ALA A 56 -0.81 -1.41 -10.02
CA ALA A 56 0.51 -1.95 -10.30
C ALA A 56 1.25 -2.23 -8.98
N ASP A 57 1.84 -3.41 -8.85
CA ASP A 57 2.71 -3.79 -7.73
C ASP A 57 3.97 -4.40 -8.31
N ALA A 58 5.11 -3.74 -8.11
CA ALA A 58 6.41 -4.21 -8.56
C ALA A 58 7.35 -4.37 -7.37
N ARG A 59 8.04 -5.51 -7.32
CA ARG A 59 9.00 -5.84 -6.28
C ARG A 59 10.28 -6.33 -6.91
N TYR A 60 11.40 -5.92 -6.35
CA TYR A 60 12.72 -6.33 -6.81
C TYR A 60 13.60 -6.65 -5.63
N TYR A 61 14.31 -7.78 -5.72
CA TYR A 61 15.15 -8.28 -4.67
C TYR A 61 16.57 -8.53 -5.20
N VAL A 62 17.55 -7.95 -4.53
CA VAL A 62 18.96 -8.12 -4.83
C VAL A 62 19.65 -8.76 -3.63
N ARG A 63 20.29 -9.90 -3.86
CA ARG A 63 21.10 -10.55 -2.84
C ARG A 63 22.38 -9.76 -2.60
N LEU A 64 22.67 -9.47 -1.34
CA LEU A 64 23.89 -8.83 -0.89
C LEU A 64 24.71 -9.81 -0.04
N GLY A 65 25.80 -10.29 -0.60
CA GLY A 65 26.66 -11.27 0.07
C GLY A 65 25.94 -12.60 0.35
N ALA A 66 26.30 -13.24 1.46
CA ALA A 66 25.80 -14.57 1.81
C ALA A 66 24.30 -14.55 2.21
N ASN A 67 23.90 -13.63 3.05
CA ASN A 67 22.58 -13.63 3.69
C ASN A 67 21.90 -12.23 3.77
N GLY A 68 22.50 -11.21 3.15
CA GLY A 68 21.90 -9.89 3.01
C GLY A 68 20.96 -9.83 1.80
N VAL A 69 19.94 -8.98 1.89
CA VAL A 69 18.99 -8.71 0.79
C VAL A 69 18.65 -7.22 0.77
N PHE A 70 18.77 -6.61 -0.39
CA PHE A 70 18.16 -5.31 -0.66
C PHE A 70 16.86 -5.54 -1.42
N ALA A 71 15.77 -5.02 -0.88
CA ALA A 71 14.44 -5.17 -1.43
C ALA A 71 13.83 -3.81 -1.73
N VAL A 72 13.23 -3.68 -2.89
CA VAL A 72 12.47 -2.49 -3.29
C VAL A 72 11.07 -2.92 -3.71
N ARG A 73 10.07 -2.17 -3.30
CA ARG A 73 8.68 -2.35 -3.74
C ARG A 73 8.11 -1.01 -4.15
N GLY A 74 7.40 -0.98 -5.26
CA GLY A 74 6.57 0.12 -5.70
C GLY A 74 5.14 -0.36 -5.92
N TYR A 75 4.19 0.38 -5.40
CA TYR A 75 2.76 0.17 -5.62
C TYR A 75 2.10 1.44 -6.12
N GLY A 76 1.20 1.30 -7.08
CA GLY A 76 0.38 2.39 -7.58
C GLY A 76 -1.04 1.94 -7.84
N PHE A 77 -2.00 2.80 -7.53
CA PHE A 77 -3.42 2.56 -7.73
C PHE A 77 -4.10 3.81 -8.25
N ARG A 78 -5.02 3.65 -9.18
CA ARG A 78 -5.89 4.73 -9.64
C ARG A 78 -7.25 4.18 -10.05
N SER A 79 -8.33 4.82 -9.56
CA SER A 79 -9.69 4.53 -9.98
C SER A 79 -10.43 5.80 -10.35
N TRP A 80 -11.21 5.73 -11.43
CA TRP A 80 -12.02 6.84 -11.93
C TRP A 80 -13.32 6.34 -12.55
N GLY A 81 -14.26 7.24 -12.81
CA GLY A 81 -15.60 6.95 -13.32
C GLY A 81 -16.69 7.59 -12.47
N THR A 82 -17.93 7.16 -12.65
CA THR A 82 -19.07 7.66 -11.86
C THR A 82 -19.13 7.06 -10.46
N ALA A 83 -18.53 5.88 -10.26
CA ALA A 83 -18.44 5.20 -8.98
C ALA A 83 -16.99 4.68 -8.78
N PRO A 84 -16.00 5.57 -8.57
CA PRO A 84 -14.61 5.15 -8.43
C PRO A 84 -14.41 4.28 -7.19
N GLY A 85 -13.53 3.27 -7.30
CA GLY A 85 -13.12 2.43 -6.19
C GLY A 85 -12.11 3.14 -5.28
N TYR A 86 -11.98 2.63 -4.07
CA TYR A 86 -11.02 3.12 -3.10
C TYR A 86 -9.84 2.16 -2.95
N THR A 87 -8.65 2.70 -2.74
CA THR A 87 -7.51 1.97 -2.21
C THR A 87 -7.29 2.33 -0.76
N PHE A 88 -6.81 1.36 0.01
CA PHE A 88 -6.43 1.53 1.41
C PHE A 88 -5.05 0.91 1.59
N PHE A 89 -4.14 1.62 2.22
CA PHE A 89 -2.85 1.08 2.60
C PHE A 89 -2.31 1.73 3.87
N GLY A 90 -1.32 1.09 4.47
CA GLY A 90 -0.71 1.48 5.74
C GLY A 90 -0.39 0.26 6.60
N GLY A 91 0.34 0.48 7.67
CA GLY A 91 0.80 -0.58 8.56
C GLY A 91 2.12 -1.24 8.11
N ASN A 92 2.55 -2.25 8.87
CA ASN A 92 3.90 -2.81 8.77
C ASN A 92 4.26 -3.44 7.42
N SER A 93 3.26 -3.91 6.65
CA SER A 93 3.49 -4.57 5.36
C SER A 93 3.61 -3.61 4.19
N GLU A 94 3.14 -2.38 4.36
CA GLU A 94 3.02 -1.39 3.29
C GLU A 94 3.75 -0.10 3.62
N MET A 95 3.36 0.56 4.73
CA MET A 95 3.94 1.81 5.19
C MET A 95 4.25 1.71 6.69
N ARG A 96 5.46 1.32 7.04
CA ARG A 96 5.88 1.21 8.45
C ARG A 96 5.90 2.57 9.12
N GLY A 97 5.45 2.62 10.37
CA GLY A 97 5.31 3.86 11.13
C GLY A 97 3.95 4.54 10.99
N TYR A 98 3.08 3.99 10.15
CA TYR A 98 1.70 4.43 9.99
C TYR A 98 0.71 3.36 10.48
N GLN A 99 -0.50 3.79 10.82
CA GLN A 99 -1.55 2.87 11.24
C GLN A 99 -2.06 2.03 10.07
N TYR A 100 -2.62 0.87 10.38
CA TYR A 100 -3.25 0.01 9.37
C TYR A 100 -4.37 0.78 8.64
N ARG A 101 -4.31 0.79 7.30
CA ARG A 101 -5.26 1.48 6.42
C ARG A 101 -5.39 3.00 6.69
N GLU A 102 -4.31 3.63 7.10
CA GLU A 102 -4.31 5.07 7.39
C GLU A 102 -4.52 5.91 6.12
N PHE A 103 -4.01 5.43 5.00
CA PHE A 103 -4.16 6.09 3.71
C PHE A 103 -5.38 5.56 2.98
N LEU A 104 -6.22 6.48 2.49
CA LEU A 104 -7.44 6.21 1.74
C LEU A 104 -7.53 7.14 0.55
N GLY A 105 -7.82 6.63 -0.64
CA GLY A 105 -8.02 7.47 -1.82
C GLY A 105 -8.55 6.71 -3.03
N HIS A 106 -8.93 7.46 -4.05
CA HIS A 106 -9.22 6.94 -5.39
C HIS A 106 -7.94 6.78 -6.23
N LYS A 107 -6.87 7.41 -5.80
CA LYS A 107 -5.51 7.29 -6.32
C LYS A 107 -4.54 7.22 -5.14
N GLY A 108 -3.51 6.40 -5.28
CA GLY A 108 -2.52 6.22 -4.24
C GLY A 108 -1.28 5.54 -4.77
N PHE A 109 -0.19 5.76 -4.07
CA PHE A 109 1.06 5.08 -4.33
C PHE A 109 1.85 4.92 -3.04
N TYR A 110 2.69 3.92 -2.99
CA TYR A 110 3.77 3.85 -2.02
C TYR A 110 5.00 3.16 -2.62
N ALA A 111 6.15 3.50 -2.09
CA ALA A 111 7.40 2.84 -2.39
C ALA A 111 8.16 2.54 -1.09
N ASN A 112 8.76 1.38 -1.05
CA ASN A 112 9.52 0.89 0.08
C ASN A 112 10.91 0.47 -0.40
N ALA A 113 11.93 0.80 0.38
CA ALA A 113 13.27 0.26 0.22
C ALA A 113 13.70 -0.35 1.55
N GLU A 114 14.20 -1.59 1.53
CA GLU A 114 14.61 -2.31 2.71
C GLU A 114 15.98 -2.94 2.52
N LEU A 115 16.85 -2.75 3.49
CA LEU A 115 18.12 -3.47 3.62
C LEU A 115 17.98 -4.48 4.75
N ARG A 116 17.93 -5.74 4.41
CA ARG A 116 17.83 -6.87 5.36
C ARG A 116 19.18 -7.53 5.51
N PHE A 117 19.63 -7.75 6.74
CA PHE A 117 20.93 -8.35 7.02
C PHE A 117 20.88 -9.25 8.26
N PRO A 118 21.70 -10.30 8.32
CA PRO A 118 21.80 -11.13 9.50
C PRO A 118 22.55 -10.37 10.60
N LEU A 119 22.00 -10.38 11.82
CA LEU A 119 22.68 -9.90 13.02
C LEU A 119 23.38 -11.06 13.75
N ILE A 120 22.61 -12.14 13.97
CA ILE A 120 23.10 -13.35 14.65
C ILE A 120 22.62 -14.55 13.86
N ASN A 121 23.52 -15.33 13.29
CA ASN A 121 23.16 -16.57 12.59
C ASN A 121 22.83 -17.69 13.59
N ALA A 122 23.71 -17.89 14.59
CA ALA A 122 23.50 -18.80 15.71
C ALA A 122 24.41 -18.39 16.88
N MET A 123 23.89 -18.46 18.09
CA MET A 123 24.62 -18.18 19.33
C MET A 123 24.23 -19.22 20.39
N ALA A 124 25.20 -19.91 20.94
CA ALA A 124 24.95 -20.81 22.07
C ALA A 124 24.68 -19.99 23.34
N THR A 125 23.60 -20.32 24.03
CA THR A 125 23.24 -19.73 25.31
C THR A 125 23.05 -20.82 26.37
N PRO A 126 23.10 -20.51 27.66
CA PRO A 126 22.88 -21.50 28.70
C PRO A 126 21.55 -22.25 28.65
N ILE A 127 20.57 -21.67 27.96
CA ILE A 127 19.20 -22.22 27.83
C ILE A 127 18.93 -22.80 26.43
N GLY A 128 19.91 -22.81 25.52
CA GLY A 128 19.76 -23.35 24.16
C GLY A 128 20.49 -22.55 23.11
N ILE A 129 20.22 -22.87 21.83
CA ILE A 129 20.77 -22.16 20.68
C ILE A 129 19.82 -21.04 20.29
N LEU A 130 20.28 -19.80 20.38
CA LEU A 130 19.61 -18.63 19.82
C LEU A 130 20.11 -18.39 18.42
N GLY A 131 19.22 -18.35 17.43
CA GLY A 131 19.61 -18.13 16.04
C GLY A 131 18.57 -17.34 15.25
N GLY A 132 18.98 -16.92 14.05
CA GLY A 132 18.09 -16.30 13.10
C GLY A 132 17.66 -14.85 13.42
N ILE A 133 18.41 -14.11 14.24
CA ILE A 133 18.15 -12.68 14.48
C ILE A 133 18.61 -11.88 13.26
N ARG A 134 17.67 -11.10 12.71
CA ARG A 134 17.88 -10.26 11.53
C ARG A 134 17.59 -8.81 11.83
N GLY A 135 18.39 -7.93 11.24
CA GLY A 135 18.16 -6.51 11.20
C GLY A 135 17.52 -6.08 9.88
N VAL A 136 16.77 -5.01 9.93
CA VAL A 136 16.24 -4.34 8.74
C VAL A 136 16.35 -2.83 8.89
N PHE A 137 16.98 -2.18 7.91
CA PHE A 137 16.79 -0.75 7.67
C PHE A 137 15.73 -0.59 6.58
N PHE A 138 14.84 0.36 6.77
CA PHE A 138 13.78 0.60 5.80
C PHE A 138 13.54 2.09 5.59
N PHE A 139 13.11 2.41 4.39
CA PHE A 139 12.63 3.73 4.00
C PHE A 139 11.32 3.55 3.25
N ASN A 140 10.31 4.35 3.59
CA ASN A 140 9.00 4.30 2.95
C ASN A 140 8.58 5.71 2.54
N VAL A 141 7.95 5.81 1.38
CA VAL A 141 7.29 7.02 0.89
C VAL A 141 5.98 6.62 0.24
N GLY A 142 4.94 7.40 0.43
CA GLY A 142 3.65 7.15 -0.19
C GLY A 142 2.62 8.20 0.14
N GLY A 143 1.51 8.12 -0.55
CA GLY A 143 0.39 9.03 -0.34
C GLY A 143 -0.86 8.55 -1.06
N ALA A 144 -2.01 8.99 -0.58
CA ALA A 144 -3.31 8.75 -1.19
C ALA A 144 -4.09 10.05 -1.30
N ALA A 145 -4.92 10.15 -2.34
CA ALA A 145 -5.76 11.32 -2.56
C ALA A 145 -7.08 10.91 -3.25
N LEU A 146 -8.11 11.71 -3.07
CA LEU A 146 -9.33 11.62 -3.85
C LEU A 146 -9.11 12.18 -5.26
N ASN A 147 -10.01 11.88 -6.20
CA ASN A 147 -9.83 12.31 -7.60
C ASN A 147 -9.82 13.83 -7.80
N ASP A 148 -10.54 14.55 -6.96
CA ASP A 148 -10.63 16.01 -6.90
C ASP A 148 -9.43 16.69 -6.23
N GLN A 149 -8.56 15.91 -5.58
CA GLN A 149 -7.38 16.38 -4.87
C GLN A 149 -6.12 16.14 -5.70
N THR A 150 -5.11 17.00 -5.55
CA THR A 150 -3.77 16.83 -6.11
C THR A 150 -2.81 16.28 -5.06
N PHE A 151 -1.89 15.42 -5.47
CA PHE A 151 -0.79 15.01 -4.60
C PHE A 151 0.09 16.23 -4.28
N LYS A 152 0.28 16.46 -2.98
CA LYS A 152 1.26 17.42 -2.49
C LYS A 152 2.42 16.63 -1.90
N ILE A 153 3.60 16.77 -2.49
CA ILE A 153 4.83 16.11 -2.01
C ILE A 153 5.24 16.67 -0.64
N TRP A 154 4.85 17.90 -0.36
CA TRP A 154 5.17 18.59 0.89
C TRP A 154 3.97 19.41 1.33
N ASP A 155 3.44 19.18 2.52
CA ASP A 155 2.42 20.01 3.13
C ASP A 155 2.76 20.23 4.61
N ASN A 156 2.91 21.49 5.00
CA ASN A 156 3.13 21.91 6.38
C ASN A 156 1.84 22.41 7.05
N LYS A 157 0.70 22.28 6.38
CA LYS A 157 -0.59 22.66 6.95
C LYS A 157 -1.18 21.52 7.76
N ALA A 158 -1.77 21.88 8.90
CA ALA A 158 -2.58 20.93 9.67
C ALA A 158 -3.72 20.39 8.80
N GLN A 159 -3.78 19.07 8.66
CA GLN A 159 -4.89 18.40 8.00
C GLN A 159 -5.86 17.88 9.05
N THR A 160 -7.13 18.24 8.92
CA THR A 160 -8.20 17.68 9.74
C THR A 160 -8.80 16.50 9.01
N ILE A 161 -8.63 15.31 9.56
CA ILE A 161 -9.33 14.12 9.09
C ILE A 161 -10.74 14.20 9.66
N PRO A 162 -11.79 14.24 8.82
CA PRO A 162 -13.16 14.33 9.31
C PRO A 162 -13.55 13.10 10.13
N ALA A 163 -14.44 13.28 11.09
CA ALA A 163 -15.01 12.19 11.86
C ALA A 163 -15.77 11.22 10.93
N ILE A 164 -15.62 9.93 11.16
CA ILE A 164 -16.42 8.91 10.48
C ILE A 164 -17.60 8.62 11.39
N VAL A 165 -18.80 8.94 10.90
CA VAL A 165 -20.07 8.67 11.59
C VAL A 165 -20.77 7.54 10.86
N ALA A 166 -20.95 6.41 11.52
CA ALA A 166 -21.75 5.30 11.04
C ALA A 166 -22.96 5.12 11.96
N SER A 167 -24.14 5.03 11.39
CA SER A 167 -25.41 4.81 12.12
C SER A 167 -25.67 5.81 13.27
N GLY A 168 -25.30 7.08 13.08
CA GLY A 168 -25.49 8.13 14.09
C GLY A 168 -24.49 8.12 15.25
N GLN A 169 -23.59 7.16 15.29
CA GLN A 169 -22.47 7.13 16.26
C GLN A 169 -21.16 7.50 15.60
N THR A 170 -20.35 8.30 16.28
CA THR A 170 -19.01 8.66 15.84
C THR A 170 -18.07 7.47 16.09
N THR A 171 -17.77 6.71 15.05
CA THR A 171 -16.85 5.58 15.12
C THR A 171 -15.39 6.01 15.15
N ARG A 172 -15.09 7.19 14.64
CA ARG A 172 -13.76 7.82 14.70
C ARG A 172 -13.93 9.33 14.85
N PRO A 173 -13.41 9.95 15.92
CA PRO A 173 -13.45 11.40 16.07
C PRO A 173 -12.58 12.09 15.02
N ALA A 174 -12.90 13.33 14.70
CA ALA A 174 -12.05 14.16 13.86
C ALA A 174 -10.66 14.32 14.49
N GLN A 175 -9.61 14.10 13.73
CA GLN A 175 -8.22 14.27 14.18
C GLN A 175 -7.55 15.35 13.34
N THR A 176 -6.96 16.33 14.02
CA THR A 176 -6.09 17.31 13.36
C THR A 176 -4.65 16.84 13.51
N ILE A 177 -3.99 16.59 12.41
CA ILE A 177 -2.59 16.19 12.37
C ILE A 177 -1.78 17.41 11.92
N SER A 178 -1.00 17.95 12.84
CA SER A 178 -0.05 19.03 12.58
C SER A 178 1.37 18.47 12.52
N GLY A 179 2.16 18.91 11.56
CA GLY A 179 3.58 18.54 11.43
C GLY A 179 4.02 18.38 9.99
N PHE A 180 5.33 18.27 9.80
CA PHE A 180 5.92 17.96 8.50
C PHE A 180 5.52 16.54 8.08
N ARG A 181 4.82 16.41 6.98
CA ARG A 181 4.56 15.13 6.30
C ARG A 181 5.06 15.22 4.86
N LEU A 182 5.84 14.24 4.44
CA LEU A 182 5.93 13.84 3.05
C LEU A 182 4.61 13.11 2.74
N VAL A 183 3.82 13.70 1.87
CA VAL A 183 2.52 13.17 1.46
C VAL A 183 2.67 12.51 0.10
#